data_aebe8496a98ed6727d6f627c6ba41942
#
_entry.id   aebe8496a98ed6727d6f627c6ba41942
#
_cell.length_a   1.000
_cell.length_b   1.000
_cell.length_c   1.000
_cell.angle_alpha   90.00
_cell.angle_beta   90.00
_cell.angle_gamma   90.00
#
_symmetry.space_group_name_H-M   'P 1'
#
loop_
_entity.id
_entity.type
_entity.pdbx_description
1 polymer ?
#
loop_
_entity_poly.entity_id
_entity_poly.type
_entity_poly.pdbx_seq_one_letter_code
_entity_poly.pdbx_strand_id
1 'polypeptide(L)'
;MLGAVSIPYFLLVVRPTDTPPDKKKTKSMRYICALTIAGSDSCGGAGVQADIKTMSALGVYAASAITSVTVQNTLGVQAIQAIQPEIVAGQIRVVMDDIKPTAIKVGMVNDQATILAIADTLRQYSPQKLVVDPVMVSTSGSMLMQKDALGTFCSRLLPMATLLTPNIPEAEVLSNRSIRSIDDMDAAGRSILALGCKAVLIKGGHLEGRKVDKLYLPNGEVCSFVHEAIATRNTHGTGCTLSSAIAAFMARGLALADAVAQAKTYLSQALKAGKDVHIGEGHGPVNHLFNPEKQIIL
;
A
#
# COMPACT_ATOMS: atom_id res chain seq x y z
N MET A 1 -9.99 47.21 9.27
CA MET A 1 -9.82 46.87 7.85
C MET A 1 -8.43 46.24 7.69
N LEU A 2 -8.34 44.94 7.70
CA LEU A 2 -7.10 44.21 7.44
C LEU A 2 -7.26 43.58 6.06
N GLY A 3 -6.48 44.08 5.08
CA GLY A 3 -6.52 43.64 3.71
C GLY A 3 -5.96 42.23 3.57
N ALA A 4 -6.71 41.36 2.91
CA ALA A 4 -6.26 40.03 2.49
C ALA A 4 -5.15 40.15 1.43
N VAL A 5 -3.94 39.70 1.76
CA VAL A 5 -2.84 39.58 0.80
C VAL A 5 -3.06 38.25 0.03
N SER A 6 -3.52 38.42 -1.20
CA SER A 6 -3.58 37.29 -2.16
C SER A 6 -2.17 37.01 -2.64
N ILE A 7 -1.63 35.83 -2.32
CA ILE A 7 -0.37 35.34 -2.88
C ILE A 7 -0.69 34.69 -4.24
N PRO A 8 -0.17 35.19 -5.36
CA PRO A 8 -0.42 34.58 -6.64
C PRO A 8 0.34 33.24 -6.74
N TYR A 9 -0.37 32.18 -7.05
CA TYR A 9 0.23 30.91 -7.43
C TYR A 9 1.00 31.11 -8.74
N PHE A 10 2.33 31.13 -8.67
CA PHE A 10 3.17 31.04 -9.85
C PHE A 10 3.12 29.60 -10.38
N LEU A 11 2.34 29.38 -11.42
CA LEU A 11 2.40 28.16 -12.23
C LEU A 11 3.65 28.27 -13.13
N LEU A 12 4.77 27.70 -12.69
CA LEU A 12 5.97 27.62 -13.49
C LEU A 12 5.76 26.55 -14.56
N VAL A 13 5.28 26.94 -15.75
CA VAL A 13 5.21 26.04 -16.91
C VAL A 13 6.61 25.96 -17.52
N VAL A 14 7.36 24.92 -17.16
CA VAL A 14 8.60 24.58 -17.84
C VAL A 14 8.24 23.89 -19.17
N ARG A 15 8.49 24.58 -20.28
CA ARG A 15 8.37 23.97 -21.63
C ARG A 15 9.59 23.08 -21.86
N PRO A 16 9.42 21.82 -22.33
CA PRO A 16 10.57 21.03 -22.75
C PRO A 16 11.17 21.65 -24.00
N THR A 17 12.40 22.11 -23.91
CA THR A 17 13.25 22.39 -25.07
C THR A 17 14.23 21.23 -25.18
N ASP A 18 14.36 20.76 -26.41
CA ASP A 18 15.43 19.95 -26.99
C ASP A 18 15.05 18.52 -27.41
N THR A 19 15.24 18.34 -28.69
CA THR A 19 15.23 17.08 -29.44
C THR A 19 16.32 16.15 -28.87
N PRO A 20 16.00 14.89 -28.52
CA PRO A 20 17.01 13.98 -27.99
C PRO A 20 18.01 13.56 -29.07
N PRO A 21 19.30 13.37 -28.71
CA PRO A 21 20.32 12.92 -29.64
C PRO A 21 20.06 11.49 -30.13
N ASP A 22 20.52 11.20 -31.31
CA ASP A 22 20.38 9.98 -32.11
C ASP A 22 20.73 8.72 -31.30
N LYS A 23 19.77 7.77 -31.17
CA LYS A 23 19.91 6.60 -30.33
C LYS A 23 20.72 5.50 -30.98
N LYS A 24 22.00 5.40 -30.70
CA LYS A 24 22.68 4.09 -30.72
C LYS A 24 21.97 3.22 -29.68
N LYS A 25 21.41 2.06 -30.09
CA LYS A 25 20.73 1.08 -29.19
C LYS A 25 21.73 0.45 -28.21
N THR A 26 22.18 1.19 -27.20
CA THR A 26 22.73 0.60 -26.00
C THR A 26 21.54 0.04 -25.22
N LYS A 27 21.60 -1.23 -24.81
CA LYS A 27 20.61 -1.86 -23.92
C LYS A 27 20.52 -0.95 -22.69
N SER A 28 19.45 -0.13 -22.59
CA SER A 28 19.34 0.83 -21.50
C SER A 28 19.08 0.04 -20.22
N MET A 29 20.03 0.06 -19.30
CA MET A 29 19.84 -0.48 -17.95
C MET A 29 18.69 0.28 -17.29
N ARG A 30 17.78 -0.45 -16.65
CA ARG A 30 16.62 0.13 -15.96
C ARG A 30 16.49 -0.45 -14.55
N TYR A 31 16.09 0.38 -13.61
CA TYR A 31 15.69 -0.11 -12.30
C TYR A 31 14.35 -0.84 -12.37
N ILE A 32 14.20 -1.90 -11.55
CA ILE A 32 12.86 -2.41 -11.24
C ILE A 32 12.17 -1.34 -10.39
N CYS A 33 11.00 -0.89 -10.83
CA CYS A 33 10.27 0.20 -10.18
C CYS A 33 8.88 -0.25 -9.72
N ALA A 34 8.45 0.23 -8.55
CA ALA A 34 7.08 0.14 -8.07
C ALA A 34 6.58 1.55 -7.67
N LEU A 35 5.27 1.77 -7.81
CA LEU A 35 4.58 2.99 -7.38
C LEU A 35 3.77 2.72 -6.13
N THR A 36 3.95 3.54 -5.08
CA THR A 36 3.00 3.61 -3.98
C THR A 36 2.07 4.80 -4.14
N ILE A 37 0.77 4.59 -3.89
CA ILE A 37 -0.29 5.60 -3.87
C ILE A 37 -0.90 5.55 -2.48
N ALA A 38 -0.51 6.46 -1.58
CA ALA A 38 -0.95 6.41 -0.18
C ALA A 38 -0.76 7.76 0.54
N GLY A 39 -1.28 7.85 1.76
CA GLY A 39 -1.04 8.97 2.65
C GLY A 39 0.39 9.02 3.17
N SER A 40 0.85 10.23 3.52
CA SER A 40 2.16 10.49 4.12
C SER A 40 2.04 10.45 5.64
N ASP A 41 2.85 9.60 6.29
CA ASP A 41 2.97 9.49 7.75
C ASP A 41 4.20 10.25 8.24
N SER A 42 3.99 11.37 8.95
CA SER A 42 5.07 12.20 9.51
C SER A 42 5.94 11.45 10.54
N CYS A 43 5.40 10.40 11.19
CA CYS A 43 6.16 9.51 12.06
C CYS A 43 7.15 8.61 11.28
N GLY A 44 6.87 8.39 10.00
CA GLY A 44 7.74 7.62 9.12
C GLY A 44 7.60 6.09 9.23
N GLY A 45 6.64 5.60 10.02
CA GLY A 45 6.47 4.16 10.28
C GLY A 45 5.44 3.47 9.38
N ALA A 46 4.53 4.24 8.77
CA ALA A 46 3.47 3.74 7.87
C ALA A 46 3.41 4.58 6.59
N GLY A 47 2.32 4.46 5.83
CA GLY A 47 2.06 5.24 4.62
C GLY A 47 3.18 5.13 3.58
N VAL A 48 3.33 6.17 2.77
CA VAL A 48 4.36 6.19 1.71
C VAL A 48 5.77 6.02 2.27
N GLN A 49 6.04 6.44 3.49
CA GLN A 49 7.35 6.31 4.12
C GLN A 49 7.71 4.83 4.39
N ALA A 50 6.78 4.06 4.94
CA ALA A 50 6.97 2.61 5.11
C ALA A 50 7.10 1.91 3.75
N ASP A 51 6.29 2.30 2.78
CA ASP A 51 6.28 1.72 1.45
C ASP A 51 7.61 1.95 0.73
N ILE A 52 8.11 3.20 0.72
CA ILE A 52 9.41 3.56 0.13
C ILE A 52 10.55 2.81 0.81
N LYS A 53 10.59 2.80 2.16
CA LYS A 53 11.62 2.07 2.93
C LYS A 53 11.60 0.58 2.59
N THR A 54 10.40 -0.03 2.55
CA THR A 54 10.23 -1.46 2.24
C THR A 54 10.67 -1.80 0.82
N MET A 55 10.17 -1.08 -0.18
CA MET A 55 10.52 -1.30 -1.57
C MET A 55 12.02 -1.10 -1.81
N SER A 56 12.60 -0.04 -1.22
CA SER A 56 14.04 0.24 -1.32
C SER A 56 14.88 -0.84 -0.63
N ALA A 57 14.46 -1.31 0.55
CA ALA A 57 15.15 -2.42 1.25
C ALA A 57 15.12 -3.73 0.47
N LEU A 58 14.15 -3.91 -0.43
CA LEU A 58 14.01 -5.06 -1.33
C LEU A 58 14.60 -4.81 -2.73
N GLY A 59 15.45 -3.80 -2.88
CA GLY A 59 16.15 -3.49 -4.14
C GLY A 59 15.28 -2.92 -5.25
N VAL A 60 14.06 -2.44 -4.94
CA VAL A 60 13.11 -1.88 -5.90
C VAL A 60 13.09 -0.35 -5.79
N TYR A 61 13.21 0.35 -6.92
CA TYR A 61 13.06 1.81 -6.97
C TYR A 61 11.59 2.16 -6.65
N ALA A 62 11.39 2.97 -5.61
CA ALA A 62 10.06 3.37 -5.16
C ALA A 62 9.70 4.78 -5.66
N ALA A 63 8.71 4.87 -6.56
CA ALA A 63 8.01 6.10 -6.87
C ALA A 63 6.79 6.27 -5.96
N SER A 64 6.30 7.49 -5.78
CA SER A 64 5.14 7.75 -4.90
C SER A 64 4.17 8.78 -5.47
N ALA A 65 2.88 8.58 -5.19
CA ALA A 65 1.80 9.55 -5.31
C ALA A 65 1.14 9.72 -3.94
N ILE A 66 1.14 10.93 -3.40
CA ILE A 66 0.66 11.22 -2.05
C ILE A 66 -0.82 11.57 -2.11
N THR A 67 -1.66 10.85 -1.34
CA THR A 67 -3.12 11.07 -1.27
C THR A 67 -3.51 12.04 -0.15
N SER A 68 -2.73 12.09 0.92
CA SER A 68 -2.95 12.96 2.07
C SER A 68 -1.67 13.14 2.87
N VAL A 69 -1.61 14.19 3.67
CA VAL A 69 -0.56 14.41 4.67
C VAL A 69 -1.18 14.29 6.05
N THR A 70 -0.57 13.49 6.94
CA THR A 70 -1.04 13.34 8.32
C THR A 70 -0.15 14.10 9.28
N VAL A 71 -0.75 14.67 10.32
CA VAL A 71 -0.07 15.10 11.54
C VAL A 71 -0.12 13.90 12.49
N GLN A 72 0.95 13.13 12.51
CA GLN A 72 0.96 11.81 13.16
C GLN A 72 2.29 11.56 13.85
N ASN A 73 2.23 10.88 15.00
CA ASN A 73 3.36 10.34 15.73
C ASN A 73 3.06 8.91 16.21
N THR A 74 3.92 8.34 17.07
CA THR A 74 3.72 6.97 17.58
C THR A 74 2.49 6.81 18.48
N LEU A 75 1.94 7.90 19.00
CA LEU A 75 0.73 7.91 19.84
C LEU A 75 -0.56 7.94 19.01
N GLY A 76 -0.52 8.44 17.76
CA GLY A 76 -1.69 8.45 16.88
C GLY A 76 -1.73 9.59 15.87
N VAL A 77 -2.84 9.63 15.14
CA VAL A 77 -3.14 10.65 14.12
C VAL A 77 -3.90 11.80 14.76
N GLN A 78 -3.37 13.00 14.66
CA GLN A 78 -3.98 14.24 15.19
C GLN A 78 -4.77 15.00 14.12
N ALA A 79 -4.29 15.01 12.86
CA ALA A 79 -4.96 15.66 11.74
C ALA A 79 -4.63 14.97 10.41
N ILE A 80 -5.50 15.14 9.43
CA ILE A 80 -5.33 14.66 8.06
C ILE A 80 -5.68 15.80 7.11
N GLN A 81 -4.76 16.11 6.19
CA GLN A 81 -4.99 17.00 5.07
C GLN A 81 -5.02 16.20 3.78
N ALA A 82 -6.17 16.07 3.15
CA ALA A 82 -6.30 15.43 1.84
C ALA A 82 -5.60 16.28 0.77
N ILE A 83 -4.94 15.61 -0.18
CA ILE A 83 -4.44 16.24 -1.40
C ILE A 83 -5.58 16.31 -2.41
N GLN A 84 -5.67 17.40 -3.15
CA GLN A 84 -6.69 17.57 -4.18
C GLN A 84 -6.68 16.40 -5.16
N PRO A 85 -7.83 15.79 -5.50
CA PRO A 85 -7.92 14.60 -6.34
C PRO A 85 -7.23 14.76 -7.70
N GLU A 86 -7.26 15.96 -8.29
CA GLU A 86 -6.61 16.27 -9.56
C GLU A 86 -5.09 16.21 -9.45
N ILE A 87 -4.54 16.63 -8.29
CA ILE A 87 -3.10 16.54 -8.01
C ILE A 87 -2.69 15.09 -7.81
N VAL A 88 -3.51 14.29 -7.10
CA VAL A 88 -3.26 12.84 -6.95
C VAL A 88 -3.25 12.16 -8.31
N ALA A 89 -4.26 12.41 -9.15
CA ALA A 89 -4.31 11.89 -10.52
C ALA A 89 -3.11 12.37 -11.37
N GLY A 90 -2.70 13.63 -11.20
CA GLY A 90 -1.53 14.21 -11.87
C GLY A 90 -0.23 13.48 -11.49
N GLN A 91 0.01 13.25 -10.19
CA GLN A 91 1.18 12.49 -9.71
C GLN A 91 1.22 11.08 -10.31
N ILE A 92 0.09 10.38 -10.35
CA ILE A 92 0.01 9.04 -10.93
C ILE A 92 0.36 9.09 -12.42
N ARG A 93 -0.26 10.00 -13.19
CA ARG A 93 -0.03 10.10 -14.64
C ARG A 93 1.43 10.34 -15.00
N VAL A 94 2.06 11.34 -14.38
CA VAL A 94 3.47 11.68 -14.74
C VAL A 94 4.44 10.53 -14.41
N VAL A 95 4.19 9.76 -13.35
CA VAL A 95 4.98 8.59 -13.00
C VAL A 95 4.71 7.42 -13.95
N MET A 96 3.44 7.18 -14.30
CA MET A 96 3.06 6.11 -15.23
C MET A 96 3.55 6.36 -16.64
N ASP A 97 3.54 7.61 -17.10
CA ASP A 97 3.96 7.98 -18.45
C ASP A 97 5.47 7.88 -18.64
N ASP A 98 6.26 8.30 -17.66
CA ASP A 98 7.72 8.38 -17.74
C ASP A 98 8.40 7.13 -17.14
N ILE A 99 8.22 6.85 -15.85
CA ILE A 99 8.93 5.80 -15.10
C ILE A 99 8.40 4.40 -15.44
N LYS A 100 7.07 4.27 -15.65
CA LYS A 100 6.38 3.03 -16.03
C LYS A 100 6.61 1.90 -14.99
N PRO A 101 6.21 2.10 -13.73
CA PRO A 101 6.40 1.11 -12.68
C PRO A 101 5.73 -0.22 -13.04
N THR A 102 6.37 -1.34 -12.68
CA THR A 102 5.89 -2.69 -13.03
C THR A 102 4.90 -3.26 -12.01
N ALA A 103 4.81 -2.65 -10.83
CA ALA A 103 3.79 -2.96 -9.82
C ALA A 103 3.34 -1.67 -9.13
N ILE A 104 2.10 -1.68 -8.64
CA ILE A 104 1.50 -0.55 -7.94
C ILE A 104 0.92 -1.05 -6.61
N LYS A 105 1.17 -0.30 -5.54
CA LYS A 105 0.48 -0.47 -4.26
C LYS A 105 -0.41 0.74 -4.00
N VAL A 106 -1.67 0.50 -3.67
CA VAL A 106 -2.58 1.51 -3.12
C VAL A 106 -2.77 1.23 -1.64
N GLY A 107 -2.54 2.24 -0.80
CA GLY A 107 -2.74 2.17 0.64
C GLY A 107 -3.89 3.07 1.09
N MET A 108 -3.63 3.92 2.09
CA MET A 108 -4.64 4.83 2.63
C MET A 108 -5.17 5.79 1.56
N VAL A 109 -6.50 5.72 1.34
CA VAL A 109 -7.29 6.68 0.56
C VAL A 109 -8.48 7.12 1.42
N ASN A 110 -8.62 8.41 1.64
CA ASN A 110 -9.53 8.94 2.66
C ASN A 110 -10.98 9.10 2.16
N ASP A 111 -11.18 9.68 0.98
CA ASP A 111 -12.47 10.16 0.51
C ASP A 111 -12.85 9.63 -0.87
N GLN A 112 -14.13 9.77 -1.21
CA GLN A 112 -14.72 9.30 -2.44
C GLN A 112 -14.09 9.92 -3.70
N ALA A 113 -13.82 11.22 -3.69
CA ALA A 113 -13.29 11.93 -4.85
C ALA A 113 -11.87 11.46 -5.19
N THR A 114 -11.05 11.25 -4.17
CA THR A 114 -9.70 10.71 -4.33
C THR A 114 -9.73 9.26 -4.84
N ILE A 115 -10.64 8.41 -4.34
CA ILE A 115 -10.82 7.03 -4.84
C ILE A 115 -11.19 7.04 -6.33
N LEU A 116 -12.13 7.90 -6.74
CA LEU A 116 -12.52 8.04 -8.15
C LEU A 116 -11.34 8.49 -9.01
N ALA A 117 -10.61 9.52 -8.57
CA ALA A 117 -9.46 10.06 -9.30
C ALA A 117 -8.36 8.98 -9.50
N ILE A 118 -8.08 8.17 -8.47
CA ILE A 118 -7.13 7.04 -8.56
C ILE A 118 -7.64 5.97 -9.52
N ALA A 119 -8.89 5.50 -9.33
CA ALA A 119 -9.46 4.42 -10.13
C ALA A 119 -9.57 4.80 -11.62
N ASP A 120 -10.05 6.02 -11.93
CA ASP A 120 -10.20 6.47 -13.30
C ASP A 120 -8.85 6.71 -13.99
N THR A 121 -7.84 7.18 -13.24
CA THR A 121 -6.48 7.32 -13.77
C THR A 121 -5.84 5.94 -14.02
N LEU A 122 -5.86 5.03 -13.05
CA LEU A 122 -5.25 3.70 -13.19
C LEU A 122 -5.93 2.87 -14.29
N ARG A 123 -7.23 3.06 -14.54
CA ARG A 123 -7.96 2.36 -15.61
C ARG A 123 -7.35 2.64 -17.00
N GLN A 124 -6.80 3.83 -17.23
CA GLN A 124 -6.15 4.19 -18.49
C GLN A 124 -4.88 3.38 -18.75
N TYR A 125 -4.21 2.92 -17.69
CA TYR A 125 -2.96 2.15 -17.76
C TYR A 125 -3.15 0.65 -17.61
N SER A 126 -4.32 0.20 -17.15
CA SER A 126 -4.65 -1.23 -16.95
C SER A 126 -3.55 -2.03 -16.22
N PRO A 127 -3.13 -1.63 -15.00
CA PRO A 127 -2.00 -2.23 -14.32
C PRO A 127 -2.27 -3.71 -14.02
N GLN A 128 -1.31 -4.58 -14.37
CA GLN A 128 -1.42 -6.04 -14.16
C GLN A 128 -1.04 -6.48 -12.75
N LYS A 129 -0.32 -5.65 -12.00
CA LYS A 129 0.19 -5.94 -10.66
C LYS A 129 -0.22 -4.79 -9.72
N LEU A 130 -1.48 -4.82 -9.28
CA LEU A 130 -2.08 -3.84 -8.38
C LEU A 130 -2.39 -4.48 -7.03
N VAL A 131 -1.64 -4.13 -6.00
CA VAL A 131 -1.89 -4.51 -4.60
C VAL A 131 -2.66 -3.38 -3.93
N VAL A 132 -3.82 -3.69 -3.38
CA VAL A 132 -4.67 -2.72 -2.66
C VAL A 132 -4.78 -3.14 -1.19
N ASP A 133 -4.30 -2.29 -0.30
CA ASP A 133 -4.47 -2.43 1.15
C ASP A 133 -5.65 -1.55 1.59
N PRO A 134 -6.78 -2.13 2.00
CA PRO A 134 -8.01 -1.38 2.26
C PRO A 134 -7.97 -0.73 3.65
N VAL A 135 -7.04 0.20 3.85
CA VAL A 135 -6.78 0.83 5.14
C VAL A 135 -7.97 1.67 5.58
N MET A 136 -8.80 1.15 6.49
CA MET A 136 -9.99 1.83 7.01
C MET A 136 -9.73 2.53 8.33
N VAL A 137 -8.87 1.94 9.18
CA VAL A 137 -8.56 2.41 10.54
C VAL A 137 -7.06 2.33 10.78
N SER A 138 -6.51 3.33 11.46
CA SER A 138 -5.09 3.33 11.86
C SER A 138 -4.82 2.32 12.99
N THR A 139 -3.56 1.99 13.22
CA THR A 139 -3.13 1.16 14.39
C THR A 139 -3.57 1.77 15.73
N SER A 140 -3.70 3.09 15.80
CA SER A 140 -4.18 3.82 16.99
C SER A 140 -5.71 3.95 17.08
N GLY A 141 -6.49 3.37 16.13
CA GLY A 141 -7.96 3.39 16.14
C GLY A 141 -8.60 4.58 15.43
N SER A 142 -7.84 5.48 14.83
CA SER A 142 -8.38 6.63 14.08
C SER A 142 -8.98 6.17 12.75
N MET A 143 -10.19 6.65 12.42
CA MET A 143 -10.80 6.43 11.09
C MET A 143 -9.97 7.12 10.01
N LEU A 144 -9.58 6.36 8.99
CA LEU A 144 -8.76 6.83 7.87
C LEU A 144 -9.55 6.89 6.56
N MET A 145 -10.55 6.06 6.39
CA MET A 145 -11.49 6.09 5.28
C MET A 145 -12.84 6.64 5.74
N GLN A 146 -13.40 7.62 5.02
CA GLN A 146 -14.73 8.15 5.29
C GLN A 146 -15.80 7.07 5.01
N LYS A 147 -16.88 7.07 5.81
CA LYS A 147 -17.93 6.03 5.72
C LYS A 147 -18.61 5.97 4.34
N ASP A 148 -18.81 7.13 3.71
CA ASP A 148 -19.42 7.28 2.38
C ASP A 148 -18.48 6.85 1.24
N ALA A 149 -17.17 6.77 1.51
CA ALA A 149 -16.18 6.36 0.53
C ALA A 149 -16.14 4.83 0.28
N LEU A 150 -16.63 4.01 1.24
CA LEU A 150 -16.56 2.55 1.16
C LEU A 150 -17.29 1.99 -0.07
N GLY A 151 -18.49 2.50 -0.38
CA GLY A 151 -19.25 2.06 -1.56
C GLY A 151 -18.50 2.33 -2.88
N THR A 152 -17.85 3.48 -2.97
CA THR A 152 -17.02 3.85 -4.11
C THR A 152 -15.74 3.00 -4.18
N PHE A 153 -15.11 2.74 -3.05
CA PHE A 153 -13.97 1.81 -2.97
C PHE A 153 -14.33 0.43 -3.52
N CYS A 154 -15.43 -0.17 -3.02
CA CYS A 154 -15.87 -1.51 -3.43
C CYS A 154 -16.27 -1.57 -4.92
N SER A 155 -16.89 -0.51 -5.48
CA SER A 155 -17.39 -0.52 -6.86
C SER A 155 -16.37 -0.06 -7.90
N ARG A 156 -15.35 0.73 -7.52
CA ARG A 156 -14.47 1.39 -8.50
C ARG A 156 -13.01 0.96 -8.40
N LEU A 157 -12.45 0.79 -7.20
CA LEU A 157 -11.04 0.48 -6.99
C LEU A 157 -10.81 -1.00 -6.71
N LEU A 158 -11.59 -1.61 -5.81
CA LEU A 158 -11.45 -3.01 -5.42
C LEU A 158 -11.47 -3.97 -6.62
N PRO A 159 -12.38 -3.85 -7.63
CA PRO A 159 -12.40 -4.76 -8.78
C PRO A 159 -11.16 -4.70 -9.67
N MET A 160 -10.36 -3.64 -9.55
CA MET A 160 -9.09 -3.51 -10.29
C MET A 160 -7.93 -4.24 -9.62
N ALA A 161 -8.07 -4.61 -8.33
CA ALA A 161 -7.00 -5.19 -7.55
C ALA A 161 -6.58 -6.57 -8.07
N THR A 162 -5.28 -6.76 -8.30
CA THR A 162 -4.69 -8.09 -8.47
C THR A 162 -4.67 -8.82 -7.13
N LEU A 163 -4.45 -8.09 -6.04
CA LEU A 163 -4.49 -8.59 -4.68
C LEU A 163 -5.10 -7.53 -3.77
N LEU A 164 -6.07 -7.92 -2.96
CA LEU A 164 -6.58 -7.16 -1.82
C LEU A 164 -6.02 -7.73 -0.52
N THR A 165 -5.60 -6.89 0.46
CA THR A 165 -4.92 -7.36 1.68
C THR A 165 -5.62 -6.92 2.97
N PRO A 166 -6.91 -7.25 3.20
CA PRO A 166 -7.63 -6.85 4.40
C PRO A 166 -7.11 -7.57 5.65
N ASN A 167 -7.12 -6.89 6.80
CA ASN A 167 -7.10 -7.52 8.11
C ASN A 167 -8.50 -8.06 8.47
N ILE A 168 -8.65 -8.74 9.63
CA ILE A 168 -9.95 -9.31 10.04
C ILE A 168 -11.05 -8.24 10.11
N PRO A 169 -10.90 -7.10 10.83
CA PRO A 169 -11.94 -6.06 10.86
C PRO A 169 -12.30 -5.51 9.46
N GLU A 170 -11.33 -5.30 8.60
CA GLU A 170 -11.55 -4.86 7.21
C GLU A 170 -12.28 -5.94 6.39
N ALA A 171 -11.91 -7.21 6.57
CA ALA A 171 -12.57 -8.33 5.90
C ALA A 171 -14.02 -8.50 6.38
N GLU A 172 -14.31 -8.29 7.66
CA GLU A 172 -15.69 -8.28 8.20
C GLU A 172 -16.55 -7.20 7.53
N VAL A 173 -16.02 -5.98 7.42
CA VAL A 173 -16.70 -4.87 6.75
C VAL A 173 -16.95 -5.18 5.28
N LEU A 174 -15.94 -5.66 4.55
CA LEU A 174 -16.04 -5.94 3.11
C LEU A 174 -16.95 -7.12 2.80
N SER A 175 -16.93 -8.17 3.62
CA SER A 175 -17.75 -9.37 3.42
C SER A 175 -19.15 -9.28 4.03
N ASN A 176 -19.39 -8.27 4.88
CA ASN A 176 -20.58 -8.16 5.73
C ASN A 176 -20.79 -9.43 6.58
N ARG A 177 -19.71 -10.00 7.13
CA ARG A 177 -19.69 -11.23 7.95
C ARG A 177 -18.81 -11.03 9.17
N SER A 178 -19.19 -11.65 10.29
CA SER A 178 -18.32 -11.77 11.47
C SER A 178 -17.29 -12.89 11.25
N ILE A 179 -16.04 -12.68 11.66
CA ILE A 179 -14.96 -13.66 11.50
C ILE A 179 -14.39 -14.01 12.87
N ARG A 180 -14.77 -15.20 13.39
CA ARG A 180 -14.32 -15.72 14.67
C ARG A 180 -13.53 -17.02 14.56
N SER A 181 -13.56 -17.64 13.39
CA SER A 181 -12.93 -18.91 13.08
C SER A 181 -12.26 -18.91 11.72
N ILE A 182 -11.50 -19.95 11.41
CA ILE A 182 -10.91 -20.17 10.07
C ILE A 182 -12.01 -20.40 9.03
N ASP A 183 -13.10 -21.08 9.39
CA ASP A 183 -14.23 -21.33 8.48
C ASP A 183 -14.96 -20.02 8.12
N ASP A 184 -15.12 -19.11 9.11
CA ASP A 184 -15.68 -17.79 8.86
C ASP A 184 -14.76 -16.98 7.93
N MET A 185 -13.43 -17.08 8.14
CA MET A 185 -12.44 -16.44 7.27
C MET A 185 -12.55 -16.96 5.83
N ASP A 186 -12.77 -18.27 5.64
CA ASP A 186 -12.96 -18.87 4.31
C ASP A 186 -14.24 -18.37 3.65
N ALA A 187 -15.32 -18.26 4.41
CA ALA A 187 -16.58 -17.70 3.90
C ALA A 187 -16.43 -16.22 3.52
N ALA A 188 -15.74 -15.43 4.35
CA ALA A 188 -15.46 -14.03 4.09
C ALA A 188 -14.56 -13.85 2.84
N GLY A 189 -13.50 -14.65 2.72
CA GLY A 189 -12.58 -14.61 1.58
C GLY A 189 -13.30 -14.84 0.24
N ARG A 190 -14.18 -15.85 0.20
CA ARG A 190 -15.02 -16.11 -0.99
C ARG A 190 -16.00 -14.95 -1.28
N SER A 191 -16.60 -14.36 -0.24
CA SER A 191 -17.49 -13.22 -0.40
C SER A 191 -16.77 -11.99 -0.94
N ILE A 192 -15.54 -11.73 -0.49
CA ILE A 192 -14.74 -10.59 -0.96
C ILE A 192 -14.26 -10.83 -2.41
N LEU A 193 -13.86 -12.05 -2.78
CA LEU A 193 -13.54 -12.37 -4.18
C LEU A 193 -14.71 -12.08 -5.12
N ALA A 194 -15.95 -12.35 -4.68
CA ALA A 194 -17.15 -12.07 -5.46
C ALA A 194 -17.39 -10.57 -5.73
N LEU A 195 -16.69 -9.66 -4.98
CA LEU A 195 -16.70 -8.22 -5.26
C LEU A 195 -15.83 -7.83 -6.46
N GLY A 196 -15.06 -8.78 -7.05
CA GLY A 196 -14.40 -8.62 -8.34
C GLY A 196 -12.88 -8.49 -8.31
N CYS A 197 -12.20 -8.46 -7.17
CA CYS A 197 -10.72 -8.53 -7.14
C CYS A 197 -10.22 -9.91 -7.57
N LYS A 198 -8.96 -9.98 -8.09
CA LYS A 198 -8.39 -11.24 -8.59
C LYS A 198 -7.93 -12.18 -7.48
N ALA A 199 -7.51 -11.66 -6.31
CA ALA A 199 -7.12 -12.45 -5.15
C ALA A 199 -7.33 -11.67 -3.86
N VAL A 200 -7.47 -12.37 -2.73
CA VAL A 200 -7.62 -11.77 -1.39
C VAL A 200 -6.66 -12.44 -0.43
N LEU A 201 -5.85 -11.66 0.28
CA LEU A 201 -5.06 -12.11 1.41
C LEU A 201 -5.68 -11.58 2.70
N ILE A 202 -6.43 -12.41 3.43
CA ILE A 202 -6.95 -12.04 4.75
C ILE A 202 -5.84 -12.25 5.79
N LYS A 203 -5.49 -11.16 6.51
CA LYS A 203 -4.47 -11.15 7.56
C LYS A 203 -5.08 -11.61 8.87
N GLY A 204 -4.86 -12.87 9.26
CA GLY A 204 -5.47 -13.51 10.43
C GLY A 204 -4.76 -13.28 11.76
N GLY A 205 -3.87 -12.28 11.84
CA GLY A 205 -3.09 -11.96 13.04
C GLY A 205 -3.91 -11.60 14.29
N HIS A 206 -5.22 -11.39 14.17
CA HIS A 206 -6.13 -11.03 15.26
C HIS A 206 -6.93 -12.22 15.82
N LEU A 207 -6.83 -13.41 15.22
CA LEU A 207 -7.48 -14.62 15.73
C LEU A 207 -6.67 -15.21 16.91
N GLU A 208 -7.36 -15.76 17.90
CA GLU A 208 -6.73 -16.46 19.03
C GLU A 208 -6.00 -17.73 18.54
N GLY A 209 -4.86 -18.02 19.15
CA GLY A 209 -4.03 -19.17 18.80
C GLY A 209 -2.97 -18.90 17.73
N ARG A 210 -2.86 -19.80 16.75
CA ARG A 210 -1.87 -19.66 15.65
C ARG A 210 -2.26 -18.51 14.73
N LYS A 211 -1.29 -17.64 14.41
CA LYS A 211 -1.47 -16.56 13.44
C LYS A 211 -1.42 -17.15 12.03
N VAL A 212 -2.55 -17.13 11.34
CA VAL A 212 -2.72 -17.70 10.00
C VAL A 212 -3.26 -16.63 9.06
N ASP A 213 -2.51 -16.31 8.01
CA ASP A 213 -3.04 -15.53 6.90
C ASP A 213 -3.46 -16.47 5.78
N LYS A 214 -4.54 -16.18 5.07
CA LYS A 214 -5.05 -17.02 3.99
C LYS A 214 -5.18 -16.23 2.69
N LEU A 215 -4.55 -16.73 1.64
CA LEU A 215 -4.64 -16.21 0.29
C LEU A 215 -5.66 -17.03 -0.51
N TYR A 216 -6.70 -16.36 -0.97
CA TYR A 216 -7.78 -16.94 -1.80
C TYR A 216 -7.53 -16.56 -3.25
N LEU A 217 -7.47 -17.54 -4.13
CA LEU A 217 -7.23 -17.37 -5.56
C LEU A 217 -8.50 -17.63 -6.38
N PRO A 218 -8.61 -17.07 -7.60
CA PRO A 218 -9.82 -17.14 -8.41
C PRO A 218 -10.14 -18.56 -8.90
N ASN A 219 -9.14 -19.46 -8.93
CA ASN A 219 -9.30 -20.88 -9.29
C ASN A 219 -9.85 -21.75 -8.13
N GLY A 220 -10.18 -21.12 -6.98
CA GLY A 220 -10.66 -21.80 -5.78
C GLY A 220 -9.54 -22.31 -4.86
N GLU A 221 -8.27 -22.18 -5.26
CA GLU A 221 -7.12 -22.53 -4.44
C GLU A 221 -6.99 -21.57 -3.24
N VAL A 222 -6.61 -22.13 -2.07
CA VAL A 222 -6.37 -21.37 -0.84
C VAL A 222 -5.01 -21.72 -0.28
N CYS A 223 -4.12 -20.72 -0.19
CA CYS A 223 -2.81 -20.88 0.43
C CYS A 223 -2.85 -20.34 1.87
N SER A 224 -2.36 -21.11 2.83
CA SER A 224 -2.28 -20.72 4.24
C SER A 224 -0.85 -20.41 4.64
N PHE A 225 -0.63 -19.26 5.30
CA PHE A 225 0.67 -18.83 5.80
C PHE A 225 0.62 -18.76 7.32
N VAL A 226 1.20 -19.77 7.96
CA VAL A 226 1.29 -19.85 9.42
C VAL A 226 2.56 -19.16 9.90
N HIS A 227 2.46 -18.35 10.95
CA HIS A 227 3.60 -17.68 11.53
C HIS A 227 3.46 -17.56 13.06
N GLU A 228 4.59 -17.43 13.72
CA GLU A 228 4.64 -17.19 15.17
C GLU A 228 4.28 -15.74 15.49
N ALA A 229 3.59 -15.56 16.60
CA ALA A 229 3.36 -14.22 17.15
C ALA A 229 4.69 -13.67 17.70
N ILE A 230 5.07 -12.49 17.25
CA ILE A 230 6.22 -11.77 17.78
C ILE A 230 5.71 -10.80 18.84
N ALA A 231 6.12 -11.00 20.09
CA ALA A 231 5.75 -10.12 21.19
C ALA A 231 6.52 -8.79 21.05
N THR A 232 5.82 -7.75 20.61
CA THR A 232 6.36 -6.40 20.47
C THR A 232 5.26 -5.36 20.45
N ARG A 233 5.58 -4.13 20.89
CA ARG A 233 4.75 -2.94 20.70
C ARG A 233 4.98 -2.26 19.35
N ASN A 234 6.06 -2.62 18.64
CA ASN A 234 6.49 -2.01 17.39
C ASN A 234 5.74 -2.62 16.19
N THR A 235 4.45 -2.35 16.12
CA THR A 235 3.54 -2.89 15.09
C THR A 235 3.04 -1.84 14.11
N HIS A 236 3.44 -0.56 14.30
CA HIS A 236 3.03 0.53 13.41
C HIS A 236 3.55 0.30 11.98
N GLY A 237 2.64 0.36 11.02
CA GLY A 237 2.92 0.19 9.60
C GLY A 237 3.13 -1.24 9.12
N THR A 238 2.87 -2.27 9.94
CA THR A 238 2.98 -3.69 9.52
C THR A 238 2.14 -4.02 8.27
N GLY A 239 0.92 -3.47 8.17
CA GLY A 239 0.05 -3.63 6.98
C GLY A 239 0.68 -3.01 5.74
N CYS A 240 1.11 -1.74 5.83
CA CYS A 240 1.79 -1.05 4.75
C CYS A 240 3.08 -1.78 4.33
N THR A 241 3.87 -2.24 5.30
CA THR A 241 5.10 -3.02 5.04
C THR A 241 4.80 -4.32 4.30
N LEU A 242 3.77 -5.07 4.71
CA LEU A 242 3.40 -6.32 4.04
C LEU A 242 2.94 -6.06 2.60
N SER A 243 1.99 -5.15 2.40
CA SER A 243 1.41 -4.87 1.09
C SER A 243 2.45 -4.29 0.11
N SER A 244 3.35 -3.43 0.58
CA SER A 244 4.44 -2.89 -0.24
C SER A 244 5.55 -3.91 -0.53
N ALA A 245 5.85 -4.82 0.41
CA ALA A 245 6.76 -5.93 0.15
C ALA A 245 6.20 -6.90 -0.91
N ILE A 246 4.90 -7.22 -0.85
CA ILE A 246 4.24 -8.01 -1.90
C ILE A 246 4.36 -7.32 -3.25
N ALA A 247 4.05 -6.02 -3.33
CA ALA A 247 4.18 -5.25 -4.56
C ALA A 247 5.63 -5.24 -5.09
N ALA A 248 6.62 -5.11 -4.20
CA ALA A 248 8.05 -5.16 -4.56
C ALA A 248 8.44 -6.53 -5.13
N PHE A 249 8.06 -7.64 -4.49
CA PHE A 249 8.34 -8.99 -5.00
C PHE A 249 7.60 -9.28 -6.31
N MET A 250 6.35 -8.81 -6.45
CA MET A 250 5.66 -8.87 -7.75
C MET A 250 6.37 -8.02 -8.82
N ALA A 251 6.90 -6.84 -8.48
CA ALA A 251 7.69 -6.03 -9.40
C ALA A 251 8.95 -6.76 -9.87
N ARG A 252 9.59 -7.51 -8.97
CA ARG A 252 10.77 -8.38 -9.25
C ARG A 252 10.40 -9.62 -10.09
N GLY A 253 9.12 -9.86 -10.39
CA GLY A 253 8.67 -10.94 -11.27
C GLY A 253 8.20 -12.22 -10.57
N LEU A 254 8.11 -12.24 -9.24
CA LEU A 254 7.61 -13.41 -8.52
C LEU A 254 6.11 -13.63 -8.81
N ALA A 255 5.69 -14.89 -8.82
CA ALA A 255 4.27 -15.26 -8.80
C ALA A 255 3.61 -14.80 -7.50
N LEU A 256 2.28 -14.60 -7.51
CA LEU A 256 1.57 -13.97 -6.40
C LEU A 256 1.75 -14.72 -5.06
N ALA A 257 1.61 -16.04 -5.04
CA ALA A 257 1.77 -16.84 -3.82
C ALA A 257 3.20 -16.75 -3.26
N ASP A 258 4.21 -16.79 -4.13
CA ASP A 258 5.62 -16.65 -3.75
C ASP A 258 5.93 -15.24 -3.24
N ALA A 259 5.36 -14.22 -3.89
CA ALA A 259 5.50 -12.82 -3.45
C ALA A 259 4.91 -12.63 -2.04
N VAL A 260 3.76 -13.22 -1.75
CA VAL A 260 3.15 -13.22 -0.41
C VAL A 260 4.04 -13.95 0.60
N ALA A 261 4.54 -15.15 0.27
CA ALA A 261 5.42 -15.91 1.16
C ALA A 261 6.71 -15.14 1.52
N GLN A 262 7.37 -14.56 0.52
CA GLN A 262 8.58 -13.77 0.72
C GLN A 262 8.29 -12.49 1.51
N ALA A 263 7.19 -11.80 1.24
CA ALA A 263 6.79 -10.61 1.98
C ALA A 263 6.47 -10.91 3.45
N LYS A 264 5.85 -12.06 3.75
CA LYS A 264 5.63 -12.53 5.12
C LYS A 264 6.95 -12.81 5.84
N THR A 265 7.91 -13.45 5.18
CA THR A 265 9.25 -13.68 5.71
C THR A 265 9.95 -12.37 6.02
N TYR A 266 9.94 -11.42 5.07
CA TYR A 266 10.52 -10.08 5.27
C TYR A 266 9.89 -9.36 6.46
N LEU A 267 8.55 -9.29 6.54
CA LEU A 267 7.85 -8.64 7.65
C LEU A 267 8.18 -9.27 9.00
N SER A 268 8.22 -10.61 9.08
CA SER A 268 8.57 -11.33 10.31
C SER A 268 9.98 -11.01 10.78
N GLN A 269 10.94 -10.90 9.85
CA GLN A 269 12.31 -10.53 10.16
C GLN A 269 12.42 -9.05 10.56
N ALA A 270 11.71 -8.15 9.87
CA ALA A 270 11.65 -6.73 10.22
C ALA A 270 11.07 -6.49 11.63
N LEU A 271 10.02 -7.25 11.99
CA LEU A 271 9.45 -7.24 13.35
C LEU A 271 10.46 -7.77 14.39
N LYS A 272 11.11 -8.92 14.13
CA LYS A 272 12.11 -9.50 15.04
C LYS A 272 13.28 -8.54 15.28
N ALA A 273 13.79 -7.91 14.22
CA ALA A 273 14.91 -6.98 14.30
C ALA A 273 14.56 -5.65 14.97
N GLY A 274 13.30 -5.25 14.94
CA GLY A 274 12.80 -4.01 15.55
C GLY A 274 12.12 -4.18 16.91
N LYS A 275 11.94 -5.42 17.41
CA LYS A 275 11.03 -5.72 18.54
C LYS A 275 11.31 -4.97 19.83
N ASP A 276 12.60 -4.76 20.13
CA ASP A 276 13.09 -4.15 21.38
C ASP A 276 13.62 -2.71 21.13
N VAL A 277 13.48 -2.17 19.91
CA VAL A 277 13.95 -0.81 19.59
C VAL A 277 12.91 0.19 20.05
N HIS A 278 13.34 1.18 20.81
CA HIS A 278 12.49 2.25 21.30
C HIS A 278 12.54 3.47 20.37
N ILE A 279 11.35 3.91 19.94
CA ILE A 279 11.17 5.17 19.22
C ILE A 279 9.78 5.75 19.57
N GLY A 280 9.77 6.93 20.17
CA GLY A 280 8.55 7.56 20.66
C GLY A 280 7.88 6.78 21.80
N GLU A 281 6.77 7.29 22.34
CA GLU A 281 6.10 6.75 23.53
C GLU A 281 4.96 5.77 23.20
N GLY A 282 4.56 5.67 21.95
CA GLY A 282 3.45 4.83 21.48
C GLY A 282 3.90 3.56 20.77
N HIS A 283 3.13 3.17 19.73
CA HIS A 283 3.47 2.03 18.88
C HIS A 283 4.59 2.42 17.91
N GLY A 284 5.78 1.83 18.11
CA GLY A 284 6.92 2.03 17.21
C GLY A 284 6.75 1.30 15.87
N PRO A 285 7.52 1.67 14.83
CA PRO A 285 7.54 1.00 13.55
C PRO A 285 8.39 -0.28 13.58
N VAL A 286 8.23 -1.11 12.54
CA VAL A 286 9.13 -2.21 12.26
C VAL A 286 10.50 -1.70 11.79
N ASN A 287 11.56 -2.51 11.88
CA ASN A 287 12.85 -2.19 11.30
C ASN A 287 12.88 -2.57 9.80
N HIS A 288 12.45 -1.64 8.93
CA HIS A 288 12.41 -1.88 7.48
C HIS A 288 13.79 -2.18 6.87
N LEU A 289 14.86 -1.64 7.45
CA LEU A 289 16.21 -1.70 6.89
C LEU A 289 17.10 -2.73 7.62
N PHE A 290 16.53 -3.80 8.19
CA PHE A 290 17.26 -4.82 8.94
C PHE A 290 18.26 -5.60 8.07
N ASN A 291 18.01 -5.73 6.76
CA ASN A 291 18.87 -6.39 5.79
C ASN A 291 18.59 -5.86 4.37
N PRO A 292 19.04 -4.64 4.04
CA PRO A 292 18.70 -4.01 2.76
C PRO A 292 19.50 -4.63 1.61
N GLU A 293 18.79 -4.91 0.50
CA GLU A 293 19.37 -5.33 -0.77
C GLU A 293 19.87 -4.13 -1.59
N LYS A 294 20.88 -4.38 -2.45
CA LYS A 294 21.26 -3.39 -3.46
C LYS A 294 20.14 -3.22 -4.48
N GLN A 295 20.03 -2.02 -5.05
CA GLN A 295 19.02 -1.73 -6.07
C GLN A 295 19.23 -2.60 -7.32
N ILE A 296 18.15 -3.24 -7.78
CA ILE A 296 18.18 -4.19 -8.90
C ILE A 296 18.11 -3.44 -10.22
N ILE A 297 19.06 -3.73 -11.12
CA ILE A 297 19.17 -3.17 -12.45
C ILE A 297 18.94 -4.30 -13.47
N LEU A 298 18.07 -4.08 -14.47
CA LEU A 298 17.77 -5.00 -15.58
C LEU A 298 18.55 -4.63 -16.83
#